data_5de05dd799c8e23aa4afa81e35e10673
#
_entry.id   5de05dd799c8e23aa4afa81e35e10673
#
_cell.length_a   1.000
_cell.length_b   1.000
_cell.length_c   1.000
_cell.angle_alpha   90.00
_cell.angle_beta   90.00
_cell.angle_gamma   90.00
#
_symmetry.space_group_name_H-M   'P 1'
#
loop_
_entity.id
_entity.type
_entity.pdbx_description
1 polymer ?
#
loop_
_entity_poly.entity_id
_entity_poly.type
_entity_poly.pdbx_seq_one_letter_code
_entity_poly.pdbx_strand_id
1 'polypeptide(L)'
;MTGLIAVRNSIRDFLRKYDEVTTPILRFIFSFIVFSCINSLFGYSEFLHRGVITFLLSVICALVTGPVVVFLAGVVVAVHCFSVSMDVGVLCLLLFLVMYCSYIRMFQNTGYVLALVPILYMLKIPFAAPVMVAIFAGFSGAVPAAFGVVIYYFAQYAKEARATILLGEDADFQGYSYIVNGMMKDKAMLLAIIAFVVIVMVTALIHQLNFDYAWYVAIGVGSVFTILVFMVCGMLVDVSVPAGSLVLGAILGGVLGVIVQMCKSVIDYSHKESVQFEDDDYYYYVKAIPKVENAQKKRVKTMTEEEVAEQVKKPRPQQGTNGQARQPRPQQGTNGQARQPRPQQLSLIHI
;
A
#
# COMPACT_ATOMS: atom_id res chain seq x y z
N MET A 1 18.69 -18.17 -1.70
CA MET A 1 18.06 -16.93 -2.21
C MET A 1 17.37 -17.12 -3.57
N THR A 2 17.92 -17.91 -4.49
CA THR A 2 17.33 -18.15 -5.83
C THR A 2 15.93 -18.75 -5.83
N GLY A 3 15.60 -19.65 -4.90
CA GLY A 3 14.27 -20.27 -4.80
C GLY A 3 13.15 -19.31 -4.40
N LEU A 4 13.40 -18.42 -3.41
CA LEU A 4 12.44 -17.40 -2.97
C LEU A 4 12.14 -16.38 -4.09
N ILE A 5 13.16 -16.01 -4.85
CA ILE A 5 13.02 -15.09 -5.99
C ILE A 5 12.21 -15.78 -7.11
N ALA A 6 12.41 -17.07 -7.35
CA ALA A 6 11.65 -17.84 -8.33
C ALA A 6 10.15 -17.94 -7.95
N VAL A 7 9.85 -18.26 -6.69
CA VAL A 7 8.47 -18.29 -6.16
C VAL A 7 7.82 -16.91 -6.28
N ARG A 8 8.52 -15.87 -5.87
CA ARG A 8 8.06 -14.49 -6.01
C ARG A 8 7.69 -14.14 -7.46
N ASN A 9 8.59 -14.46 -8.41
CA ASN A 9 8.37 -14.15 -9.82
C ASN A 9 7.18 -14.95 -10.38
N SER A 10 7.02 -16.22 -10.00
CA SER A 10 5.87 -17.04 -10.40
C SER A 10 4.54 -16.47 -9.89
N ILE A 11 4.50 -16.03 -8.62
CA ILE A 11 3.31 -15.38 -8.04
C ILE A 11 2.99 -14.10 -8.81
N ARG A 12 3.99 -13.28 -9.10
CA ARG A 12 3.81 -12.03 -9.85
C ARG A 12 3.27 -12.27 -11.24
N ASP A 13 3.87 -13.22 -11.97
CA ASP A 13 3.48 -13.52 -13.34
C ASP A 13 2.05 -14.10 -13.39
N PHE A 14 1.68 -14.88 -12.37
CA PHE A 14 0.30 -15.32 -12.16
C PHE A 14 -0.66 -14.17 -11.90
N LEU A 15 -0.32 -13.26 -10.97
CA LEU A 15 -1.14 -12.09 -10.62
C LEU A 15 -1.32 -11.17 -11.84
N ARG A 16 -0.26 -10.91 -12.61
CA ARG A 16 -0.34 -10.09 -13.83
C ARG A 16 -1.16 -10.74 -14.93
N LYS A 17 -1.00 -12.06 -15.11
CA LYS A 17 -1.73 -12.79 -16.15
C LYS A 17 -3.24 -12.80 -15.91
N TYR A 18 -3.65 -12.81 -14.64
CA TYR A 18 -5.05 -12.89 -14.21
C TYR A 18 -5.50 -11.65 -13.44
N ASP A 19 -4.93 -10.48 -13.74
CA ASP A 19 -5.18 -9.24 -13.00
C ASP A 19 -6.66 -8.87 -12.94
N GLU A 20 -7.40 -9.06 -14.01
CA GLU A 20 -8.84 -8.81 -14.09
C GLU A 20 -9.66 -9.62 -13.06
N VAL A 21 -9.19 -10.80 -12.67
CA VAL A 21 -9.88 -11.66 -11.69
C VAL A 21 -9.25 -11.51 -10.31
N THR A 22 -7.94 -11.39 -10.24
CA THR A 22 -7.18 -11.38 -8.99
C THR A 22 -7.39 -10.08 -8.22
N THR A 23 -7.45 -8.94 -8.91
CA THR A 23 -7.67 -7.64 -8.28
C THR A 23 -9.02 -7.54 -7.58
N PRO A 24 -10.18 -7.94 -8.16
CA PRO A 24 -11.44 -8.00 -7.44
C PRO A 24 -11.43 -8.97 -6.26
N ILE A 25 -10.80 -10.13 -6.41
CA ILE A 25 -10.70 -11.11 -5.30
C ILE A 25 -9.91 -10.55 -4.12
N LEU A 26 -8.78 -9.91 -4.37
CA LEU A 26 -7.97 -9.28 -3.31
C LEU A 26 -8.73 -8.14 -2.63
N ARG A 27 -9.47 -7.33 -3.39
CA ARG A 27 -10.34 -6.28 -2.84
C ARG A 27 -11.47 -6.87 -2.00
N PHE A 28 -12.08 -7.96 -2.44
CA PHE A 28 -13.09 -8.68 -1.67
C PHE A 28 -12.54 -9.15 -0.32
N ILE A 29 -11.41 -9.86 -0.34
CA ILE A 29 -10.78 -10.40 0.88
C ILE A 29 -10.43 -9.25 1.84
N PHE A 30 -9.81 -8.19 1.34
CA PHE A 30 -9.45 -7.03 2.15
C PHE A 30 -10.68 -6.37 2.76
N SER A 31 -11.73 -6.11 1.96
CA SER A 31 -12.96 -5.49 2.42
C SER A 31 -13.69 -6.37 3.43
N PHE A 32 -13.69 -7.68 3.23
CA PHE A 32 -14.29 -8.63 4.16
C PHE A 32 -13.59 -8.61 5.53
N ILE A 33 -12.25 -8.54 5.53
CA ILE A 33 -11.47 -8.40 6.77
C ILE A 33 -11.80 -7.06 7.45
N VAL A 34 -11.85 -5.96 6.70
CA VAL A 34 -12.17 -4.62 7.24
C VAL A 34 -13.57 -4.59 7.85
N PHE A 35 -14.60 -5.04 7.14
CA PHE A 35 -15.97 -5.04 7.67
C PHE A 35 -16.16 -6.02 8.84
N SER A 36 -15.48 -7.16 8.83
CA SER A 36 -15.47 -8.08 9.96
C SER A 36 -14.80 -7.45 11.19
N CYS A 37 -13.73 -6.70 10.99
CA CYS A 37 -13.08 -5.92 12.04
C CYS A 37 -14.00 -4.83 12.60
N ILE A 38 -14.68 -4.07 11.73
CA ILE A 38 -15.67 -3.04 12.14
C ILE A 38 -16.77 -3.68 12.96
N ASN A 39 -17.35 -4.79 12.51
CA ASN A 39 -18.40 -5.49 13.25
C ASN A 39 -17.94 -6.03 14.62
N SER A 40 -16.68 -6.41 14.75
CA SER A 40 -16.12 -6.85 16.03
C SER A 40 -15.80 -5.69 16.98
N LEU A 41 -15.35 -4.54 16.45
CA LEU A 41 -15.03 -3.37 17.25
C LEU A 41 -16.28 -2.57 17.65
N PHE A 42 -17.17 -2.34 16.71
CA PHE A 42 -18.37 -1.51 16.91
C PHE A 42 -19.63 -2.34 17.13
N GLY A 43 -19.97 -3.27 16.26
CA GLY A 43 -21.04 -4.28 16.40
C GLY A 43 -22.38 -3.86 17.04
N TYR A 44 -22.71 -2.56 17.02
CA TYR A 44 -23.84 -2.01 17.79
C TYR A 44 -25.18 -2.16 17.06
N SER A 45 -25.17 -2.18 15.73
CA SER A 45 -26.35 -2.37 14.90
C SER A 45 -26.53 -3.86 14.60
N GLU A 46 -27.65 -4.45 15.04
CA GLU A 46 -27.98 -5.86 14.77
C GLU A 46 -28.12 -6.15 13.28
N PHE A 47 -28.60 -5.17 12.51
CA PHE A 47 -28.75 -5.29 11.07
C PHE A 47 -27.39 -5.44 10.38
N LEU A 48 -26.43 -4.54 10.64
CA LEU A 48 -25.09 -4.57 10.02
C LEU A 48 -24.20 -5.70 10.56
N HIS A 49 -24.47 -6.16 11.80
CA HIS A 49 -23.70 -7.25 12.40
C HIS A 49 -23.97 -8.61 11.73
N ARG A 50 -25.01 -8.73 10.92
CA ARG A 50 -25.32 -9.97 10.20
C ARG A 50 -24.23 -10.28 9.17
N GLY A 51 -23.65 -11.48 9.23
CA GLY A 51 -22.57 -11.91 8.32
C GLY A 51 -22.94 -11.83 6.83
N VAL A 52 -24.24 -11.97 6.50
CA VAL A 52 -24.74 -11.82 5.12
C VAL A 52 -24.53 -10.39 4.60
N ILE A 53 -24.73 -9.38 5.45
CA ILE A 53 -24.56 -7.96 5.06
C ILE A 53 -23.08 -7.65 4.89
N THR A 54 -22.22 -8.14 5.80
CA THR A 54 -20.77 -8.06 5.66
C THR A 54 -20.30 -8.66 4.32
N PHE A 55 -20.83 -9.82 3.97
CA PHE A 55 -20.51 -10.48 2.70
C PHE A 55 -20.97 -9.65 1.49
N LEU A 56 -22.22 -9.17 1.49
CA LEU A 56 -22.76 -8.34 0.40
C LEU A 56 -21.99 -7.03 0.21
N LEU A 57 -21.65 -6.33 1.32
CA LEU A 57 -20.83 -5.13 1.26
C LEU A 57 -19.44 -5.43 0.69
N SER A 58 -18.85 -6.56 1.05
CA SER A 58 -17.54 -6.98 0.53
C SER A 58 -17.59 -7.31 -0.95
N VAL A 59 -18.67 -7.91 -1.44
CA VAL A 59 -18.89 -8.14 -2.88
C VAL A 59 -19.02 -6.82 -3.64
N ILE A 60 -19.77 -5.85 -3.11
CA ILE A 60 -19.87 -4.52 -3.71
C ILE A 60 -18.48 -3.87 -3.77
N CYS A 61 -17.70 -3.96 -2.69
CA CYS A 61 -16.35 -3.42 -2.60
C CYS A 61 -15.34 -4.09 -3.55
N ALA A 62 -15.57 -5.33 -3.94
CA ALA A 62 -14.75 -6.01 -4.94
C ALA A 62 -14.79 -5.33 -6.32
N LEU A 63 -15.93 -4.70 -6.65
CA LEU A 63 -16.18 -4.06 -7.94
C LEU A 63 -15.80 -2.57 -7.98
N VAL A 64 -15.54 -1.97 -6.82
CA VAL A 64 -15.25 -0.52 -6.69
C VAL A 64 -13.77 -0.26 -6.44
N THR A 65 -13.37 1.00 -6.59
CA THR A 65 -11.98 1.43 -6.34
C THR A 65 -11.66 1.50 -4.84
N GLY A 66 -10.37 1.36 -4.48
CA GLY A 66 -9.91 1.35 -3.09
C GLY A 66 -10.41 2.52 -2.21
N PRO A 67 -10.40 3.78 -2.68
CA PRO A 67 -10.93 4.92 -1.91
C PRO A 67 -12.40 4.78 -1.51
N VAL A 68 -13.22 4.18 -2.38
CA VAL A 68 -14.64 3.96 -2.10
C VAL A 68 -14.84 2.92 -0.99
N VAL A 69 -13.97 1.92 -0.91
CA VAL A 69 -14.00 0.93 0.19
C VAL A 69 -13.79 1.60 1.54
N VAL A 70 -12.81 2.52 1.63
CA VAL A 70 -12.54 3.27 2.87
C VAL A 70 -13.68 4.19 3.23
N PHE A 71 -14.29 4.85 2.23
CA PHE A 71 -15.48 5.68 2.45
C PHE A 71 -16.67 4.85 2.96
N LEU A 72 -16.97 3.72 2.34
CA LEU A 72 -18.00 2.81 2.79
C LEU A 72 -17.75 2.27 4.20
N ALA A 73 -16.50 1.96 4.53
CA ALA A 73 -16.11 1.55 5.87
C ALA A 73 -16.43 2.65 6.90
N GLY A 74 -16.13 3.92 6.59
CA GLY A 74 -16.49 5.06 7.44
C GLY A 74 -18.00 5.22 7.62
N VAL A 75 -18.79 5.04 6.55
CA VAL A 75 -20.27 5.08 6.61
C VAL A 75 -20.80 3.97 7.50
N VAL A 76 -20.28 2.74 7.38
CA VAL A 76 -20.70 1.60 8.22
C VAL A 76 -20.39 1.86 9.69
N VAL A 77 -19.20 2.41 10.01
CA VAL A 77 -18.85 2.80 11.39
C VAL A 77 -19.82 3.87 11.91
N ALA A 78 -20.13 4.89 11.12
CA ALA A 78 -21.08 5.94 11.50
C ALA A 78 -22.47 5.35 11.80
N VAL A 79 -22.99 4.43 10.97
CA VAL A 79 -24.29 3.78 11.21
C VAL A 79 -24.27 2.98 12.52
N HIS A 80 -23.17 2.28 12.84
CA HIS A 80 -23.02 1.62 14.14
C HIS A 80 -23.07 2.63 15.30
N CYS A 81 -22.39 3.78 15.16
CA CYS A 81 -22.37 4.83 16.19
C CYS A 81 -23.74 5.48 16.38
N PHE A 82 -24.50 5.72 15.30
CA PHE A 82 -25.89 6.20 15.38
C PHE A 82 -26.82 5.21 16.06
N SER A 83 -26.50 3.92 16.03
CA SER A 83 -27.27 2.92 16.77
C SER A 83 -27.02 2.95 18.28
N VAL A 84 -26.00 3.67 18.76
CA VAL A 84 -25.73 3.90 20.18
C VAL A 84 -26.52 5.11 20.67
N SER A 85 -26.24 6.27 20.08
CA SER A 85 -26.94 7.53 20.33
C SER A 85 -26.68 8.52 19.19
N MET A 86 -27.55 9.54 19.07
CA MET A 86 -27.44 10.55 18.00
C MET A 86 -26.14 11.35 18.12
N ASP A 87 -25.78 11.74 19.33
CA ASP A 87 -24.57 12.53 19.64
C ASP A 87 -23.28 11.75 19.38
N VAL A 88 -23.22 10.47 19.71
CA VAL A 88 -22.06 9.61 19.38
C VAL A 88 -21.95 9.43 17.86
N GLY A 89 -23.06 9.29 17.17
CA GLY A 89 -23.10 9.21 15.70
C GLY A 89 -22.58 10.48 15.02
N VAL A 90 -23.01 11.65 15.49
CA VAL A 90 -22.53 12.94 14.98
C VAL A 90 -21.05 13.14 15.26
N LEU A 91 -20.56 12.79 16.46
CA LEU A 91 -19.15 12.84 16.80
C LEU A 91 -18.31 11.94 15.87
N CYS A 92 -18.80 10.72 15.59
CA CYS A 92 -18.16 9.79 14.66
C CYS A 92 -18.09 10.35 13.24
N LEU A 93 -19.18 10.97 12.74
CA LEU A 93 -19.18 11.62 11.43
C LEU A 93 -18.19 12.77 11.34
N LEU A 94 -18.10 13.60 12.39
CA LEU A 94 -17.15 14.71 12.45
C LEU A 94 -15.70 14.19 12.42
N LEU A 95 -15.41 13.17 13.21
CA LEU A 95 -14.09 12.52 13.23
C LEU A 95 -13.75 11.95 11.84
N PHE A 96 -14.70 11.25 11.21
CA PHE A 96 -14.51 10.71 9.87
C PHE A 96 -14.31 11.81 8.81
N LEU A 97 -15.04 12.92 8.90
CA LEU A 97 -14.88 14.07 8.01
C LEU A 97 -13.46 14.66 8.11
N VAL A 98 -12.95 14.83 9.33
CA VAL A 98 -11.59 15.30 9.56
C VAL A 98 -10.57 14.34 8.93
N MET A 99 -10.71 13.05 9.14
CA MET A 99 -9.83 12.02 8.56
C MET A 99 -9.90 11.99 7.02
N TYR A 100 -11.12 12.12 6.49
CA TYR A 100 -11.35 12.14 5.04
C TYR A 100 -10.67 13.35 4.39
N CYS A 101 -10.89 14.54 4.91
CA CYS A 101 -10.30 15.77 4.37
C CYS A 101 -8.78 15.84 4.56
N SER A 102 -8.26 15.34 5.67
CA SER A 102 -6.82 15.43 6.00
C SER A 102 -5.98 14.41 5.25
N TYR A 103 -6.49 13.19 5.02
CA TYR A 103 -5.68 12.11 4.49
C TYR A 103 -6.30 11.37 3.31
N ILE A 104 -7.52 10.85 3.44
CA ILE A 104 -8.11 9.93 2.44
C ILE A 104 -8.25 10.60 1.08
N ARG A 105 -8.66 11.87 1.06
CA ARG A 105 -8.82 12.67 -0.16
C ARG A 105 -7.48 12.94 -0.85
N MET A 106 -6.41 13.17 -0.09
CA MET A 106 -5.09 13.48 -0.66
C MET A 106 -4.31 12.23 -1.08
N PHE A 107 -4.45 11.14 -0.34
CA PHE A 107 -3.68 9.91 -0.53
C PHE A 107 -4.58 8.72 -0.88
N GLN A 108 -5.28 8.81 -1.99
CA GLN A 108 -6.29 7.83 -2.42
C GLN A 108 -5.73 6.41 -2.54
N ASN A 109 -4.48 6.26 -2.98
CA ASN A 109 -3.86 4.95 -3.20
C ASN A 109 -3.41 4.27 -1.89
N THR A 110 -3.23 5.02 -0.82
CA THR A 110 -2.78 4.52 0.50
C THR A 110 -3.82 4.67 1.61
N GLY A 111 -5.04 5.11 1.27
CA GLY A 111 -6.13 5.29 2.23
C GLY A 111 -6.47 4.03 3.04
N TYR A 112 -6.27 2.85 2.46
CA TYR A 112 -6.49 1.56 3.12
C TYR A 112 -5.57 1.34 4.35
N VAL A 113 -4.45 2.04 4.44
CA VAL A 113 -3.51 1.96 5.57
C VAL A 113 -4.17 2.42 6.87
N LEU A 114 -5.19 3.29 6.78
CA LEU A 114 -5.97 3.73 7.94
C LEU A 114 -6.64 2.55 8.68
N ALA A 115 -7.09 1.53 7.96
CA ALA A 115 -7.71 0.35 8.54
C ALA A 115 -6.69 -0.63 9.16
N LEU A 116 -5.42 -0.55 8.76
CA LEU A 116 -4.38 -1.50 9.19
C LEU A 116 -4.16 -1.43 10.71
N VAL A 117 -4.12 -0.23 11.28
CA VAL A 117 -3.85 -0.04 12.71
C VAL A 117 -4.95 -0.65 13.58
N PRO A 118 -6.26 -0.33 13.41
CA PRO A 118 -7.33 -0.97 14.17
C PRO A 118 -7.36 -2.49 14.03
N ILE A 119 -7.05 -3.03 12.83
CA ILE A 119 -6.98 -4.47 12.59
C ILE A 119 -5.87 -5.11 13.45
N LEU A 120 -4.68 -4.50 13.49
CA LEU A 120 -3.56 -5.03 14.28
C LEU A 120 -3.80 -4.91 15.79
N TYR A 121 -4.49 -3.88 16.25
CA TYR A 121 -4.98 -3.79 17.63
C TYR A 121 -5.94 -4.93 17.97
N MET A 122 -6.87 -5.22 17.08
CA MET A 122 -7.81 -6.32 17.24
C MET A 122 -7.13 -7.68 17.28
N LEU A 123 -6.09 -7.88 16.48
CA LEU A 123 -5.25 -9.08 16.48
C LEU A 123 -4.31 -9.17 17.71
N LYS A 124 -4.37 -8.20 18.64
CA LYS A 124 -3.51 -8.08 19.81
C LYS A 124 -2.02 -7.95 19.52
N ILE A 125 -1.68 -7.42 18.34
CA ILE A 125 -0.31 -7.14 17.91
C ILE A 125 -0.14 -5.66 17.47
N PRO A 126 -0.57 -4.67 18.27
CA PRO A 126 -0.57 -3.26 17.87
C PRO A 126 0.83 -2.73 17.56
N PHE A 127 1.85 -3.23 18.24
CA PHE A 127 3.24 -2.77 18.08
C PHE A 127 3.87 -3.16 16.72
N ALA A 128 3.22 -4.03 15.94
CA ALA A 128 3.59 -4.29 14.55
C ALA A 128 3.15 -3.17 13.60
N ALA A 129 2.13 -2.39 13.99
CA ALA A 129 1.49 -1.41 13.12
C ALA A 129 2.43 -0.34 12.58
N PRO A 130 3.25 0.36 13.37
CA PRO A 130 4.02 1.49 12.86
C PRO A 130 5.03 1.09 11.78
N VAL A 131 5.70 -0.06 11.93
CA VAL A 131 6.65 -0.59 10.93
C VAL A 131 5.91 -0.95 9.64
N MET A 132 4.77 -1.63 9.74
CA MET A 132 3.94 -1.98 8.58
C MET A 132 3.45 -0.74 7.84
N VAL A 133 2.94 0.26 8.56
CA VAL A 133 2.47 1.52 7.98
C VAL A 133 3.60 2.26 7.27
N ALA A 134 4.80 2.30 7.86
CA ALA A 134 5.97 2.93 7.24
C ALA A 134 6.34 2.29 5.90
N ILE A 135 6.25 0.96 5.79
CA ILE A 135 6.53 0.23 4.56
C ILE A 135 5.48 0.53 3.49
N PHE A 136 4.19 0.57 3.86
CA PHE A 136 3.11 0.80 2.91
C PHE A 136 3.05 2.23 2.40
N ALA A 137 3.11 3.21 3.29
CA ALA A 137 2.83 4.61 2.99
C ALA A 137 4.05 5.55 3.13
N GLY A 138 5.20 5.05 3.60
CA GLY A 138 6.36 5.89 3.85
C GLY A 138 6.07 7.01 4.86
N PHE A 139 6.59 8.21 4.63
CA PHE A 139 6.35 9.36 5.52
C PHE A 139 4.88 9.75 5.64
N SER A 140 4.11 9.66 4.56
CA SER A 140 2.68 9.98 4.59
C SER A 140 1.89 9.04 5.53
N GLY A 141 2.48 7.90 5.89
CA GLY A 141 1.92 6.93 6.83
C GLY A 141 1.82 7.42 8.27
N ALA A 142 2.53 8.48 8.66
CA ALA A 142 2.46 9.02 10.01
C ALA A 142 1.03 9.50 10.37
N VAL A 143 0.34 10.13 9.42
CA VAL A 143 -1.03 10.62 9.61
C VAL A 143 -2.04 9.48 9.80
N PRO A 144 -2.14 8.47 8.91
CA PRO A 144 -3.06 7.36 9.12
C PRO A 144 -2.68 6.46 10.31
N ALA A 145 -1.40 6.40 10.70
CA ALA A 145 -1.02 5.71 11.92
C ALA A 145 -1.64 6.37 13.16
N ALA A 146 -1.54 7.70 13.27
CA ALA A 146 -2.18 8.46 14.34
C ALA A 146 -3.70 8.28 14.34
N PHE A 147 -4.35 8.46 13.19
CA PHE A 147 -5.80 8.30 13.07
C PHE A 147 -6.26 6.88 13.36
N GLY A 148 -5.49 5.86 12.97
CA GLY A 148 -5.83 4.48 13.27
C GLY A 148 -5.85 4.18 14.78
N VAL A 149 -4.92 4.77 15.55
CA VAL A 149 -4.95 4.72 17.02
C VAL A 149 -6.21 5.43 17.54
N VAL A 150 -6.51 6.63 17.05
CA VAL A 150 -7.72 7.38 17.45
C VAL A 150 -8.99 6.57 17.18
N ILE A 151 -9.11 5.91 16.02
CA ILE A 151 -10.28 5.06 15.69
C ILE A 151 -10.43 3.91 16.69
N TYR A 152 -9.32 3.25 17.03
CA TYR A 152 -9.37 2.14 17.97
C TYR A 152 -9.82 2.58 19.37
N TYR A 153 -9.23 3.64 19.91
CA TYR A 153 -9.61 4.17 21.23
C TYR A 153 -11.02 4.75 21.22
N PHE A 154 -11.41 5.44 20.14
CA PHE A 154 -12.79 5.87 19.95
C PHE A 154 -13.77 4.69 20.04
N ALA A 155 -13.46 3.56 19.39
CA ALA A 155 -14.30 2.37 19.46
C ALA A 155 -14.41 1.79 20.88
N GLN A 156 -13.31 1.82 21.66
CA GLN A 156 -13.31 1.36 23.05
C GLN A 156 -14.21 2.26 23.93
N TYR A 157 -14.02 3.59 23.86
CA TYR A 157 -14.84 4.53 24.61
C TYR A 157 -16.31 4.54 24.17
N ALA A 158 -16.59 4.35 22.88
CA ALA A 158 -17.95 4.22 22.38
C ALA A 158 -18.63 2.95 22.90
N LYS A 159 -17.88 1.86 23.07
CA LYS A 159 -18.38 0.62 23.69
C LYS A 159 -18.72 0.81 25.15
N GLU A 160 -17.89 1.51 25.90
CA GLU A 160 -18.12 1.85 27.30
C GLU A 160 -19.32 2.79 27.47
N ALA A 161 -19.40 3.85 26.65
CA ALA A 161 -20.54 4.78 26.64
C ALA A 161 -21.85 4.04 26.36
N ARG A 162 -21.86 3.09 25.40
CA ARG A 162 -23.04 2.24 25.15
C ARG A 162 -23.43 1.42 26.37
N ALA A 163 -22.47 0.82 27.05
CA ALA A 163 -22.75 0.01 28.26
C ALA A 163 -23.43 0.89 29.34
N THR A 164 -22.93 2.09 29.58
CA THR A 164 -23.52 3.05 30.55
C THR A 164 -24.93 3.48 30.16
N ILE A 165 -25.16 3.78 28.86
CA ILE A 165 -26.51 4.14 28.36
C ILE A 165 -27.51 2.98 28.57
N LEU A 166 -27.07 1.74 28.32
CA LEU A 166 -27.94 0.57 28.47
C LEU A 166 -28.27 0.25 29.93
N LEU A 167 -27.39 0.60 30.87
CA LEU A 167 -27.60 0.39 32.32
C LEU A 167 -28.54 1.45 32.89
N GLY A 168 -28.76 2.58 32.21
CA GLY A 168 -29.69 3.64 32.62
C GLY A 168 -29.26 4.34 33.93
N GLU A 169 -27.96 4.32 34.26
CA GLU A 169 -27.47 4.79 35.55
C GLU A 169 -27.58 6.32 35.72
N ASP A 170 -27.57 7.09 34.61
CA ASP A 170 -27.70 8.55 34.63
C ASP A 170 -28.66 9.09 33.57
N ALA A 171 -29.71 9.78 33.99
CA ALA A 171 -30.69 10.40 33.08
C ALA A 171 -30.05 11.52 32.20
N ASP A 172 -28.96 12.13 32.65
CA ASP A 172 -28.25 13.23 31.98
C ASP A 172 -26.94 12.79 31.31
N PHE A 173 -26.73 11.48 31.08
CA PHE A 173 -25.52 10.96 30.49
C PHE A 173 -25.33 11.44 29.03
N GLN A 174 -24.31 12.23 28.81
CA GLN A 174 -23.94 12.72 27.47
C GLN A 174 -22.80 11.86 26.90
N GLY A 175 -23.15 10.91 26.03
CA GLY A 175 -22.20 9.94 25.47
C GLY A 175 -20.99 10.61 24.77
N TYR A 176 -21.21 11.70 24.03
CA TYR A 176 -20.12 12.45 23.37
C TYR A 176 -19.12 13.05 24.36
N SER A 177 -19.62 13.63 25.47
CA SER A 177 -18.78 14.25 26.50
C SER A 177 -17.89 13.21 27.20
N TYR A 178 -18.47 12.04 27.48
CA TYR A 178 -17.72 10.91 28.04
C TYR A 178 -16.58 10.46 27.12
N ILE A 179 -16.89 10.26 25.82
CA ILE A 179 -15.90 9.81 24.85
C ILE A 179 -14.78 10.82 24.68
N VAL A 180 -15.12 12.10 24.46
CA VAL A 180 -14.12 13.16 24.23
C VAL A 180 -13.22 13.36 25.44
N ASN A 181 -13.82 13.49 26.64
CA ASN A 181 -13.06 13.68 27.88
C ASN A 181 -12.21 12.44 28.21
N GLY A 182 -12.74 11.23 27.99
CA GLY A 182 -12.00 10.00 28.17
C GLY A 182 -10.78 9.92 27.28
N MET A 183 -10.96 10.12 25.97
CA MET A 183 -9.87 10.10 25.00
C MET A 183 -8.82 11.17 25.25
N MET A 184 -9.23 12.41 25.60
CA MET A 184 -8.28 13.49 25.85
C MET A 184 -7.42 13.29 27.12
N LYS A 185 -7.93 12.55 28.10
CA LYS A 185 -7.22 12.22 29.34
C LYS A 185 -6.45 10.92 29.27
N ASP A 186 -6.66 10.11 28.24
CA ASP A 186 -6.02 8.81 28.11
C ASP A 186 -4.54 8.93 27.71
N LYS A 187 -3.69 8.79 28.69
CA LYS A 187 -2.24 8.83 28.52
C LYS A 187 -1.72 7.71 27.59
N ALA A 188 -2.35 6.54 27.61
CA ALA A 188 -1.93 5.42 26.78
C ALA A 188 -2.24 5.68 25.29
N MET A 189 -3.38 6.33 24.99
CA MET A 189 -3.73 6.77 23.64
C MET A 189 -2.73 7.81 23.13
N LEU A 190 -2.47 8.85 23.92
CA LEU A 190 -1.54 9.93 23.54
C LEU A 190 -0.12 9.41 23.33
N LEU A 191 0.35 8.52 24.22
CA LEU A 191 1.63 7.83 24.06
C LEU A 191 1.67 7.03 22.76
N ALA A 192 0.63 6.23 22.47
CA ALA A 192 0.57 5.43 21.26
C ALA A 192 0.59 6.28 19.97
N ILE A 193 -0.14 7.41 19.96
CA ILE A 193 -0.15 8.34 18.82
C ILE A 193 1.26 8.88 18.57
N ILE A 194 1.91 9.42 19.60
CA ILE A 194 3.24 10.03 19.48
C ILE A 194 4.27 8.96 19.08
N ALA A 195 4.26 7.81 19.76
CA ALA A 195 5.17 6.70 19.47
C ALA A 195 5.02 6.21 18.03
N PHE A 196 3.79 5.99 17.56
CA PHE A 196 3.55 5.51 16.19
C PHE A 196 4.05 6.51 15.16
N VAL A 197 3.76 7.80 15.33
CA VAL A 197 4.23 8.85 14.41
C VAL A 197 5.76 8.86 14.35
N VAL A 198 6.44 8.85 15.49
CA VAL A 198 7.91 8.88 15.56
C VAL A 198 8.51 7.61 14.91
N ILE A 199 7.97 6.42 15.22
CA ILE A 199 8.47 5.17 14.65
C ILE A 199 8.26 5.13 13.13
N VAL A 200 7.10 5.55 12.63
CA VAL A 200 6.81 5.63 11.19
C VAL A 200 7.79 6.58 10.51
N MET A 201 8.01 7.76 11.07
CA MET A 201 8.92 8.77 10.50
C MET A 201 10.36 8.25 10.43
N VAL A 202 10.88 7.65 11.50
CA VAL A 202 12.24 7.10 11.54
C VAL A 202 12.40 5.93 10.58
N THR A 203 11.44 5.00 10.58
CA THR A 203 11.46 3.83 9.68
C THR A 203 11.41 4.27 8.21
N ALA A 204 10.53 5.23 7.88
CA ALA A 204 10.40 5.76 6.53
C ALA A 204 11.66 6.52 6.08
N LEU A 205 12.31 7.25 6.98
CA LEU A 205 13.56 7.95 6.71
C LEU A 205 14.67 6.96 6.33
N ILE A 206 14.86 5.90 7.11
CA ILE A 206 15.87 4.88 6.82
C ILE A 206 15.56 4.16 5.51
N HIS A 207 14.27 3.88 5.26
CA HIS A 207 13.83 3.21 4.03
C HIS A 207 14.15 4.01 2.75
N GLN A 208 14.24 5.34 2.84
CA GLN A 208 14.55 6.21 1.70
C GLN A 208 16.05 6.43 1.47
N LEU A 209 16.93 5.96 2.36
CA LEU A 209 18.37 6.11 2.19
C LEU A 209 18.88 5.25 1.02
N ASN A 210 19.79 5.83 0.24
CA ASN A 210 20.35 5.22 -0.98
C ASN A 210 21.54 4.30 -0.67
N PHE A 211 21.29 3.19 0.05
CA PHE A 211 22.29 2.13 0.20
C PHE A 211 21.68 0.75 -0.06
N ASP A 212 22.53 -0.22 -0.34
CA ASP A 212 22.08 -1.57 -0.65
C ASP A 212 21.36 -2.19 0.56
N TYR A 213 20.16 -2.75 0.31
CA TYR A 213 19.31 -3.35 1.34
C TYR A 213 18.73 -2.37 2.39
N ALA A 214 18.69 -1.04 2.12
CA ALA A 214 18.15 -0.03 3.03
C ALA A 214 16.77 -0.41 3.63
N TRP A 215 15.94 -1.05 2.85
CA TRP A 215 14.61 -1.49 3.26
C TRP A 215 14.62 -2.61 4.31
N TYR A 216 15.57 -3.57 4.26
CA TYR A 216 15.72 -4.58 5.32
C TYR A 216 16.23 -3.94 6.61
N VAL A 217 17.18 -3.02 6.49
CA VAL A 217 17.72 -2.27 7.62
C VAL A 217 16.64 -1.41 8.24
N ALA A 218 15.81 -0.73 7.45
CA ALA A 218 14.68 0.06 7.93
C ALA A 218 13.69 -0.78 8.76
N ILE A 219 13.37 -1.99 8.31
CA ILE A 219 12.47 -2.90 9.03
C ILE A 219 13.10 -3.35 10.34
N GLY A 220 14.37 -3.79 10.31
CA GLY A 220 15.08 -4.24 11.50
C GLY A 220 15.24 -3.15 12.55
N VAL A 221 15.73 -1.98 12.12
CA VAL A 221 15.88 -0.81 13.00
C VAL A 221 14.53 -0.31 13.48
N GLY A 222 13.52 -0.23 12.62
CA GLY A 222 12.17 0.17 12.99
C GLY A 222 11.56 -0.73 14.07
N SER A 223 11.76 -2.05 13.97
CA SER A 223 11.26 -3.01 14.96
C SER A 223 11.96 -2.84 16.32
N VAL A 224 13.29 -2.70 16.32
CA VAL A 224 14.06 -2.44 17.57
C VAL A 224 13.68 -1.07 18.14
N PHE A 225 13.55 -0.05 17.29
CA PHE A 225 13.17 1.30 17.68
C PHE A 225 11.76 1.36 18.29
N THR A 226 10.84 0.50 17.82
CA THR A 226 9.51 0.35 18.44
C THR A 226 9.63 -0.04 19.91
N ILE A 227 10.48 -1.02 20.25
CA ILE A 227 10.69 -1.43 21.63
C ILE A 227 11.25 -0.28 22.46
N LEU A 228 12.28 0.39 21.95
CA LEU A 228 12.93 1.50 22.65
C LEU A 228 11.96 2.66 22.93
N VAL A 229 11.23 3.12 21.91
CA VAL A 229 10.30 4.25 22.04
C VAL A 229 9.20 3.94 23.07
N PHE A 230 8.56 2.77 22.97
CA PHE A 230 7.49 2.43 23.90
C PHE A 230 7.97 2.21 25.33
N MET A 231 9.17 1.65 25.53
CA MET A 231 9.75 1.53 26.88
C MET A 231 10.09 2.89 27.47
N VAL A 232 10.82 3.73 26.73
CA VAL A 232 11.24 5.04 27.21
C VAL A 232 10.05 5.97 27.44
N CYS A 233 9.17 6.10 26.44
CA CYS A 233 7.99 6.98 26.55
C CYS A 233 6.99 6.45 27.58
N GLY A 234 6.83 5.12 27.73
CA GLY A 234 5.99 4.51 28.75
C GLY A 234 6.46 4.88 30.16
N MET A 235 7.77 4.85 30.40
CA MET A 235 8.37 5.28 31.68
C MET A 235 8.19 6.80 31.94
N LEU A 236 8.33 7.63 30.90
CA LEU A 236 8.20 9.11 31.02
C LEU A 236 6.77 9.55 31.31
N VAL A 237 5.77 8.85 30.77
CA VAL A 237 4.34 9.19 30.91
C VAL A 237 3.67 8.40 32.04
N ASP A 238 4.42 7.51 32.68
CA ASP A 238 3.92 6.61 33.74
C ASP A 238 2.77 5.71 33.24
N VAL A 239 2.98 5.10 32.04
CA VAL A 239 2.06 4.13 31.43
C VAL A 239 2.74 2.75 31.40
N SER A 240 2.11 1.76 32.00
CA SER A 240 2.60 0.39 31.98
C SER A 240 2.41 -0.23 30.61
N VAL A 241 3.52 -0.47 29.89
CA VAL A 241 3.50 -1.19 28.61
C VAL A 241 3.89 -2.64 28.87
N PRO A 242 3.05 -3.63 28.50
CA PRO A 242 3.36 -5.03 28.72
C PRO A 242 4.54 -5.47 27.82
N ALA A 243 5.71 -5.67 28.44
CA ALA A 243 6.97 -5.95 27.73
C ALA A 243 6.89 -7.19 26.82
N GLY A 244 6.18 -8.24 27.25
CA GLY A 244 6.02 -9.44 26.43
C GLY A 244 5.28 -9.21 25.11
N SER A 245 4.16 -8.49 25.15
CA SER A 245 3.40 -8.14 23.92
C SER A 245 4.12 -7.13 23.07
N LEU A 246 4.91 -6.22 23.67
CA LEU A 246 5.72 -5.25 22.95
C LEU A 246 6.81 -5.95 22.13
N VAL A 247 7.59 -6.84 22.75
CA VAL A 247 8.66 -7.59 22.08
C VAL A 247 8.09 -8.51 20.99
N LEU A 248 7.04 -9.28 21.33
CA LEU A 248 6.36 -10.14 20.34
C LEU A 248 5.79 -9.33 19.17
N GLY A 249 5.13 -8.22 19.46
CA GLY A 249 4.56 -7.34 18.42
C GLY A 249 5.63 -6.73 17.52
N ALA A 250 6.76 -6.30 18.08
CA ALA A 250 7.88 -5.76 17.30
C ALA A 250 8.52 -6.83 16.41
N ILE A 251 8.73 -8.06 16.90
CA ILE A 251 9.25 -9.17 16.11
C ILE A 251 8.29 -9.52 14.96
N LEU A 252 7.00 -9.68 15.29
CA LEU A 252 5.97 -9.96 14.28
C LEU A 252 5.87 -8.84 13.25
N GLY A 253 5.98 -7.57 13.68
CA GLY A 253 6.04 -6.41 12.82
C GLY A 253 7.22 -6.46 11.83
N GLY A 254 8.39 -6.86 12.32
CA GLY A 254 9.57 -7.08 11.50
C GLY A 254 9.38 -8.20 10.47
N VAL A 255 8.88 -9.36 10.89
CA VAL A 255 8.63 -10.52 10.00
C VAL A 255 7.58 -10.17 8.94
N LEU A 256 6.43 -9.63 9.36
CA LEU A 256 5.38 -9.20 8.44
C LEU A 256 5.88 -8.08 7.51
N GLY A 257 6.68 -7.15 8.04
CA GLY A 257 7.31 -6.09 7.27
C GLY A 257 8.20 -6.63 6.16
N VAL A 258 9.03 -7.64 6.44
CA VAL A 258 9.85 -8.30 5.41
C VAL A 258 9.00 -8.96 4.34
N ILE A 259 7.92 -9.67 4.73
CA ILE A 259 7.00 -10.31 3.79
C ILE A 259 6.33 -9.27 2.89
N VAL A 260 5.80 -8.21 3.47
CA VAL A 260 5.15 -7.12 2.72
C VAL A 260 6.14 -6.43 1.79
N GLN A 261 7.33 -6.11 2.28
CA GLN A 261 8.36 -5.48 1.47
C GLN A 261 8.81 -6.39 0.32
N MET A 262 8.91 -7.69 0.56
CA MET A 262 9.21 -8.66 -0.48
C MET A 262 8.12 -8.69 -1.56
N CYS A 263 6.85 -8.56 -1.17
CA CYS A 263 5.73 -8.43 -2.11
C CYS A 263 5.73 -7.08 -2.84
N LYS A 264 6.04 -5.97 -2.14
CA LYS A 264 6.06 -4.62 -2.70
C LYS A 264 7.24 -4.39 -3.64
N SER A 265 8.43 -4.93 -3.32
CA SER A 265 9.65 -4.81 -4.15
C SER A 265 9.59 -5.63 -5.45
N VAL A 266 8.47 -6.30 -5.68
CA VAL A 266 8.15 -6.99 -6.94
C VAL A 266 7.91 -6.00 -8.09
N ILE A 267 7.68 -4.73 -7.78
CA ILE A 267 7.49 -3.68 -8.77
C ILE A 267 8.88 -3.19 -9.21
N ASP A 268 9.27 -3.53 -10.43
CA ASP A 268 10.18 -2.82 -11.32
C ASP A 268 11.69 -2.83 -11.15
N TYR A 269 12.34 -3.95 -10.83
CA TYR A 269 13.78 -4.04 -11.14
C TYR A 269 14.10 -4.90 -12.38
N SER A 270 13.13 -5.37 -13.12
CA SER A 270 13.36 -6.27 -14.27
C SER A 270 13.27 -5.60 -15.64
N HIS A 271 12.90 -4.32 -15.71
CA HIS A 271 12.88 -3.61 -16.99
C HIS A 271 14.26 -3.02 -17.30
N LYS A 272 14.89 -3.58 -18.33
CA LYS A 272 15.98 -2.90 -19.02
C LYS A 272 15.32 -1.85 -19.92
N GLU A 273 15.37 -0.61 -19.54
CA GLU A 273 14.95 0.48 -20.40
C GLU A 273 16.16 0.96 -21.21
N SER A 274 16.04 0.94 -22.52
CA SER A 274 16.94 1.65 -23.41
C SER A 274 16.29 2.96 -23.76
N VAL A 275 16.81 4.05 -23.25
CA VAL A 275 16.36 5.39 -23.58
C VAL A 275 17.34 5.98 -24.57
N GLN A 276 16.84 6.47 -25.70
CA GLN A 276 17.62 7.15 -26.72
C GLN A 276 17.36 8.64 -26.58
N PHE A 277 18.41 9.41 -26.43
CA PHE A 277 18.39 10.86 -26.49
C PHE A 277 19.15 11.31 -27.72
N GLU A 278 18.69 12.35 -28.35
CA GLU A 278 19.33 12.99 -29.49
C GLU A 278 19.57 14.45 -29.15
N ASP A 279 20.78 14.91 -29.34
CA ASP A 279 21.22 16.29 -29.29
C ASP A 279 21.75 16.67 -30.69
N ASP A 280 21.92 17.94 -30.98
CA ASP A 280 22.35 18.43 -32.32
C ASP A 280 23.66 17.79 -32.82
N ASP A 281 24.52 17.31 -31.87
CA ASP A 281 25.82 16.74 -32.19
C ASP A 281 25.96 15.24 -31.90
N TYR A 282 25.08 14.63 -31.07
CA TYR A 282 25.26 13.24 -30.60
C TYR A 282 23.97 12.47 -30.37
N TYR A 283 24.01 11.15 -30.68
CA TYR A 283 23.02 10.16 -30.27
C TYR A 283 23.47 9.46 -28.98
N TYR A 284 22.67 9.57 -27.91
CA TYR A 284 22.95 8.92 -26.64
C TYR A 284 22.09 7.66 -26.47
N TYR A 285 22.74 6.51 -26.33
CA TYR A 285 22.08 5.26 -26.02
C TYR A 285 22.34 4.91 -24.56
N VAL A 286 21.37 5.18 -23.68
CA VAL A 286 21.48 4.85 -22.25
C VAL A 286 20.78 3.53 -22.00
N LYS A 287 21.55 2.53 -21.54
CA LYS A 287 21.05 1.23 -21.12
C LYS A 287 20.95 1.21 -19.60
N ALA A 288 19.75 1.39 -19.05
CA ALA A 288 19.49 1.20 -17.65
C ALA A 288 19.48 -0.31 -17.32
N ILE A 289 20.42 -0.75 -16.50
CA ILE A 289 20.51 -2.14 -16.03
C ILE A 289 20.12 -2.13 -14.54
N PRO A 290 19.11 -2.91 -14.12
CA PRO A 290 18.77 -2.99 -12.70
C PRO A 290 19.94 -3.55 -11.89
N LYS A 291 20.25 -2.94 -10.74
CA LYS A 291 21.35 -3.34 -9.84
C LYS A 291 21.21 -4.78 -9.32
N VAL A 292 19.99 -5.30 -9.29
CA VAL A 292 19.73 -6.71 -8.94
C VAL A 292 19.58 -7.50 -10.22
N GLU A 293 20.63 -8.17 -10.61
CA GLU A 293 20.63 -9.13 -11.72
C GLU A 293 19.79 -10.34 -11.29
N ASN A 294 18.55 -10.43 -11.77
CA ASN A 294 17.81 -11.68 -11.76
C ASN A 294 18.51 -12.60 -12.75
N ALA A 295 19.48 -13.35 -12.25
CA ALA A 295 20.24 -14.32 -13.01
C ALA A 295 19.33 -15.51 -13.42
N GLN A 296 18.42 -15.28 -14.34
CA GLN A 296 18.13 -16.30 -15.32
C GLN A 296 19.32 -16.27 -16.28
N LYS A 297 20.34 -17.06 -15.98
CA LYS A 297 21.30 -17.49 -16.98
C LYS A 297 20.48 -18.12 -18.10
N LYS A 298 20.12 -17.34 -19.14
CA LYS A 298 19.88 -17.91 -20.45
C LYS A 298 21.11 -18.74 -20.73
N ARG A 299 21.01 -20.06 -20.73
CA ARG A 299 22.02 -20.92 -21.32
C ARG A 299 22.17 -20.45 -22.75
N VAL A 300 23.15 -19.59 -22.98
CA VAL A 300 23.65 -19.35 -24.32
C VAL A 300 24.20 -20.70 -24.72
N LYS A 301 23.52 -21.41 -25.63
CA LYS A 301 24.10 -22.53 -26.33
C LYS A 301 25.32 -21.93 -27.04
N THR A 302 26.47 -22.14 -26.50
CA THR A 302 27.71 -22.00 -27.26
C THR A 302 27.63 -23.06 -28.34
N MET A 303 27.33 -22.65 -29.56
CA MET A 303 27.48 -23.53 -30.72
C MET A 303 28.98 -23.83 -30.83
N THR A 304 29.32 -25.09 -30.83
CA THR A 304 30.65 -25.55 -31.10
C THR A 304 31.02 -25.17 -32.53
N GLU A 305 32.27 -24.92 -32.83
CA GLU A 305 32.76 -24.56 -34.20
C GLU A 305 32.30 -25.56 -35.27
N GLU A 306 32.11 -26.82 -34.89
CA GLU A 306 31.58 -27.89 -35.75
C GLU A 306 30.08 -27.67 -36.13
N GLU A 307 29.22 -27.19 -35.19
CA GLU A 307 27.81 -26.89 -35.48
C GLU A 307 27.66 -25.65 -36.37
N VAL A 308 28.57 -24.68 -36.26
CA VAL A 308 28.61 -23.51 -37.15
C VAL A 308 29.06 -23.91 -38.56
N ALA A 309 30.01 -24.81 -38.68
CA ALA A 309 30.48 -25.34 -39.99
C ALA A 309 29.41 -26.16 -40.69
N GLU A 310 28.56 -26.88 -39.97
CA GLU A 310 27.45 -27.66 -40.51
C GLU A 310 26.28 -26.78 -40.99
N GLN A 311 26.00 -25.68 -40.34
CA GLN A 311 24.97 -24.70 -40.75
C GLN A 311 25.41 -23.90 -42.01
N VAL A 312 26.70 -23.67 -42.19
CA VAL A 312 27.24 -22.98 -43.37
C VAL A 312 27.20 -23.90 -44.61
N LYS A 313 27.20 -25.23 -44.43
CA LYS A 313 27.13 -26.20 -45.52
C LYS A 313 25.72 -26.51 -46.04
N LYS A 314 24.66 -26.04 -45.37
CA LYS A 314 23.28 -26.21 -45.87
C LYS A 314 23.00 -25.17 -46.96
N PRO A 315 22.71 -25.57 -48.23
CA PRO A 315 22.43 -24.65 -49.32
C PRO A 315 21.15 -23.84 -48.99
N ARG A 316 21.22 -22.52 -49.17
CA ARG A 316 20.04 -21.63 -49.05
C ARG A 316 19.00 -22.11 -50.08
N PRO A 317 17.71 -22.22 -49.70
CA PRO A 317 16.64 -22.44 -50.65
C PRO A 317 16.61 -21.29 -51.65
N GLN A 318 16.75 -21.58 -52.92
CA GLN A 318 16.60 -20.62 -54.01
C GLN A 318 15.14 -20.14 -54.00
N GLN A 319 14.92 -18.88 -53.69
CA GLN A 319 13.65 -18.21 -53.96
C GLN A 319 13.48 -18.07 -55.47
N GLY A 320 12.48 -18.75 -56.00
CA GLY A 320 12.10 -18.72 -57.40
C GLY A 320 11.75 -17.27 -57.85
N THR A 321 12.44 -16.84 -58.87
CA THR A 321 12.17 -15.64 -59.64
C THR A 321 10.90 -15.86 -60.44
N ASN A 322 9.77 -15.27 -59.98
CA ASN A 322 8.63 -15.00 -60.87
C ASN A 322 8.69 -13.53 -61.29
N GLY A 323 9.16 -13.33 -62.53
CA GLY A 323 9.15 -12.07 -63.20
C GLY A 323 7.73 -11.64 -63.55
N GLN A 324 7.32 -10.52 -63.09
CA GLN A 324 6.29 -9.70 -63.71
C GLN A 324 6.80 -8.27 -63.87
N ALA A 325 7.01 -7.90 -65.11
CA ALA A 325 7.33 -6.58 -65.58
C ALA A 325 6.24 -5.58 -65.17
N ARG A 326 6.57 -4.56 -64.43
CA ARG A 326 5.72 -3.38 -64.25
C ARG A 326 6.34 -2.20 -64.99
N GLN A 327 5.55 -1.67 -65.94
CA GLN A 327 5.78 -0.51 -66.76
C GLN A 327 6.03 0.76 -65.93
N PRO A 328 6.82 1.73 -66.42
CA PRO A 328 7.07 3.01 -65.75
C PRO A 328 5.89 3.93 -65.92
N ARG A 329 5.46 4.56 -64.81
CA ARG A 329 4.51 5.70 -64.82
C ARG A 329 5.27 7.02 -64.88
N PRO A 330 4.73 8.01 -65.61
CA PRO A 330 5.41 9.27 -65.86
C PRO A 330 5.40 10.22 -64.65
N GLN A 331 6.47 11.00 -64.54
CA GLN A 331 6.64 12.11 -63.66
C GLN A 331 5.64 13.23 -64.00
N GLN A 332 4.91 13.71 -62.99
CA GLN A 332 4.33 15.05 -63.01
C GLN A 332 4.87 15.82 -61.82
N GLY A 333 5.41 16.97 -62.14
CA GLY A 333 6.13 17.85 -61.28
C GLY A 333 5.29 18.80 -60.47
N THR A 334 6.02 19.51 -59.61
CA THR A 334 5.81 20.84 -59.04
C THR A 334 4.65 21.05 -58.05
N ASN A 335 4.91 21.30 -56.81
CA ASN A 335 5.00 22.66 -56.25
C ASN A 335 5.35 22.62 -54.76
N GLY A 336 6.36 23.40 -54.42
CA GLY A 336 6.81 23.59 -53.09
C GLY A 336 5.84 24.43 -52.24
N GLN A 337 5.68 24.01 -51.01
CA GLN A 337 5.36 24.94 -49.93
C GLN A 337 6.06 24.42 -48.66
N ALA A 338 7.02 25.19 -48.22
CA ALA A 338 7.73 25.04 -46.98
C ALA A 338 6.74 25.17 -45.82
N ARG A 339 6.59 24.11 -45.01
CA ARG A 339 5.97 24.20 -43.69
C ARG A 339 7.05 24.42 -42.66
N GLN A 340 7.02 25.57 -42.01
CA GLN A 340 7.81 25.92 -40.85
C GLN A 340 7.55 24.93 -39.70
N PRO A 341 8.58 24.50 -38.95
CA PRO A 341 8.41 23.69 -37.72
C PRO A 341 7.91 24.56 -36.58
N ARG A 342 6.88 24.11 -35.88
CA ARG A 342 6.42 24.70 -34.63
C ARG A 342 7.46 24.45 -33.52
N PRO A 343 7.75 25.43 -32.64
CA PRO A 343 8.63 25.22 -31.51
C PRO A 343 7.95 24.34 -30.46
N GLN A 344 8.58 23.22 -30.12
CA GLN A 344 8.23 22.41 -28.95
C GLN A 344 8.73 23.14 -27.70
N GLN A 345 7.79 23.38 -26.77
CA GLN A 345 8.10 23.88 -25.43
C GLN A 345 8.88 22.80 -24.67
N LEU A 346 10.11 23.10 -24.35
CA LEU A 346 10.92 22.36 -23.38
C LEU A 346 10.35 22.60 -21.98
N SER A 347 9.76 21.56 -21.38
CA SER A 347 9.54 21.54 -19.94
C SER A 347 10.86 21.15 -19.25
N LEU A 348 11.44 22.10 -18.54
CA LEU A 348 12.56 21.86 -17.63
C LEU A 348 12.10 20.90 -16.52
N ILE A 349 12.62 19.67 -16.54
CA ILE A 349 12.54 18.77 -15.39
C ILE A 349 13.77 19.07 -14.54
N HIS A 350 13.54 19.68 -13.37
CA HIS A 350 14.56 19.76 -12.32
C HIS A 350 14.78 18.36 -11.72
N ILE A 351 16.02 17.94 -11.74
CA ILE A 351 16.57 16.77 -11.02
C ILE A 351 16.66 17.09 -9.53
#